data_d0d0772e9e7c1074a7a1f719c5494199
#
_entry.id   d0d0772e9e7c1074a7a1f719c5494199
#
_cell.length_a   1.000
_cell.length_b   1.000
_cell.length_c   1.000
_cell.angle_alpha   90.00
_cell.angle_beta   90.00
_cell.angle_gamma   90.00
#
_symmetry.space_group_name_H-M   'P 1'
#
loop_
_entity.id
_entity.type
_entity.pdbx_description
1 polymer ?
#
loop_
_entity_poly.entity_id
_entity_poly.type
_entity_poly.pdbx_seq_one_letter_code
_entity_poly.pdbx_strand_id
1 'polypeptide(L)'
;GRRMPIVFTDLDGSLMNHTDYSIEGARRALGVLHSAGIPLVVCTSKTRAELERLLGQISPDSPFVAENGGGVFFPPACSDWIIPDARSLGNLRCISLGAPYAAIRSFMERVGERFGARGFADMDVEEISRLTGLGLDDAALARMREFSEPFVLQREECLPLLEREAAASG
;
A
#
# COMPACT_ATOMS: atom_id res chain seq x y z
N GLY A 1 27.64 -3.39 19.04
CA GLY A 1 27.23 -3.65 17.68
C GLY A 1 26.98 -2.33 16.95
N ARG A 2 27.48 -2.18 15.73
CA ARG A 2 27.20 -1.02 14.88
C ARG A 2 25.68 -1.02 14.59
N ARG A 3 24.96 0.02 14.99
CA ARG A 3 23.58 0.21 14.58
C ARG A 3 23.60 0.56 13.10
N MET A 4 22.99 -0.27 12.28
CA MET A 4 22.79 0.03 10.86
C MET A 4 21.61 0.99 10.74
N PRO A 5 21.75 2.10 10.01
CA PRO A 5 20.60 2.96 9.71
C PRO A 5 19.65 2.24 8.74
N ILE A 6 18.36 2.59 8.82
CA ILE A 6 17.35 2.21 7.83
C ILE A 6 16.75 3.53 7.33
N VAL A 7 16.57 3.63 6.03
CA VAL A 7 15.94 4.80 5.39
C VAL A 7 14.52 4.45 5.02
N PHE A 8 13.57 5.25 5.46
CA PHE A 8 12.17 5.19 5.06
C PHE A 8 11.87 6.32 4.09
N THR A 9 11.14 6.03 3.03
CA THR A 9 10.73 7.02 2.03
C THR A 9 9.30 6.77 1.59
N ASP A 10 8.60 7.85 1.28
CA ASP A 10 7.38 7.78 0.48
C ASP A 10 7.76 7.45 -0.98
N LEU A 11 6.80 6.98 -1.76
CA LEU A 11 6.99 6.63 -3.16
C LEU A 11 6.61 7.78 -4.09
N ASP A 12 5.36 8.20 -4.06
CA ASP A 12 4.82 9.20 -4.97
C ASP A 12 5.30 10.60 -4.61
N GLY A 13 5.97 11.28 -5.54
CA GLY A 13 6.51 12.64 -5.33
C GLY A 13 7.78 12.70 -4.48
N SER A 14 8.28 11.57 -3.99
CA SER A 14 9.55 11.48 -3.26
C SER A 14 10.56 10.65 -4.05
N LEU A 15 10.33 9.36 -4.15
CA LEU A 15 11.19 8.44 -4.88
C LEU A 15 10.85 8.42 -6.38
N MET A 16 9.58 8.58 -6.71
CA MET A 16 9.04 8.62 -8.07
C MET A 16 8.45 10.00 -8.37
N ASN A 17 8.67 10.49 -9.60
CA ASN A 17 8.05 11.71 -10.08
C ASN A 17 6.53 11.50 -10.26
N HIS A 18 5.74 12.49 -9.85
CA HIS A 18 4.27 12.46 -9.99
C HIS A 18 3.78 12.43 -11.44
N THR A 19 4.55 12.97 -12.38
CA THR A 19 4.10 13.19 -13.75
C THR A 19 4.37 12.01 -14.67
N ASP A 20 5.56 11.40 -14.56
CA ASP A 20 6.04 10.35 -15.46
C ASP A 20 6.44 9.05 -14.75
N TYR A 21 6.25 8.99 -13.43
CA TYR A 21 6.66 7.87 -12.57
C TYR A 21 8.16 7.52 -12.68
N SER A 22 8.98 8.46 -13.14
CA SER A 22 10.42 8.31 -13.27
C SER A 22 11.11 8.31 -11.90
N ILE A 23 12.12 7.44 -11.74
CA ILE A 23 13.01 7.37 -10.57
C ILE A 23 14.35 8.07 -10.84
N GLU A 24 14.50 8.72 -11.98
CA GLU A 24 15.80 9.25 -12.43
C GLU A 24 16.40 10.22 -11.42
N GLY A 25 15.57 11.10 -10.81
CA GLY A 25 16.01 12.03 -9.77
C GLY A 25 16.54 11.34 -8.50
N ALA A 26 16.06 10.15 -8.20
CA ALA A 26 16.45 9.39 -7.00
C ALA A 26 17.60 8.40 -7.28
N ARG A 27 17.92 8.11 -8.53
CA ARG A 27 18.88 7.05 -8.93
C ARG A 27 20.22 7.16 -8.22
N ARG A 28 20.77 8.37 -8.09
CA ARG A 28 22.06 8.60 -7.41
C ARG A 28 21.97 8.24 -5.92
N ALA A 29 20.91 8.68 -5.24
CA ALA A 29 20.68 8.37 -3.82
C ALA A 29 20.50 6.86 -3.60
N LEU A 30 19.72 6.19 -4.46
CA LEU A 30 19.56 4.75 -4.44
C LEU A 30 20.88 4.01 -4.56
N GLY A 31 21.75 4.45 -5.48
CA GLY A 31 23.10 3.87 -5.66
C GLY A 31 23.98 4.03 -4.41
N VAL A 32 23.91 5.17 -3.74
CA VAL A 32 24.66 5.42 -2.49
C VAL A 32 24.17 4.51 -1.37
N LEU A 33 22.86 4.39 -1.19
CA LEU A 33 22.25 3.53 -0.16
C LEU A 33 22.61 2.06 -0.41
N HIS A 34 22.49 1.60 -1.64
CA HIS A 34 22.84 0.24 -2.03
C HIS A 34 24.33 -0.06 -1.76
N SER A 35 25.23 0.83 -2.19
CA SER A 35 26.67 0.67 -1.98
C SER A 35 27.09 0.68 -0.51
N ALA A 36 26.32 1.40 0.33
CA ALA A 36 26.55 1.45 1.77
C ALA A 36 25.87 0.29 2.54
N GLY A 37 25.12 -0.57 1.85
CA GLY A 37 24.34 -1.64 2.47
C GLY A 37 23.23 -1.13 3.39
N ILE A 38 22.71 0.09 3.12
CA ILE A 38 21.65 0.71 3.92
C ILE A 38 20.30 0.32 3.32
N PRO A 39 19.45 -0.43 4.06
CA PRO A 39 18.13 -0.78 3.59
C PRO A 39 17.24 0.46 3.34
N LEU A 40 16.57 0.48 2.20
CA LEU A 40 15.56 1.46 1.87
C LEU A 40 14.16 0.82 2.00
N VAL A 41 13.32 1.36 2.85
CA VAL A 41 11.94 0.91 3.04
C VAL A 41 10.99 1.91 2.40
N VAL A 42 10.27 1.47 1.37
CA VAL A 42 9.23 2.29 0.73
C VAL A 42 7.93 2.15 1.52
N CYS A 43 7.33 3.30 1.85
CA CYS A 43 6.04 3.39 2.55
C CYS A 43 5.05 4.11 1.65
N THR A 44 3.89 3.50 1.35
CA THR A 44 2.94 4.07 0.41
C THR A 44 1.50 3.66 0.69
N SER A 45 0.55 4.41 0.13
CA SER A 45 -0.86 4.05 0.08
C SER A 45 -1.20 2.98 -0.96
N LYS A 46 -0.25 2.65 -1.86
CA LYS A 46 -0.42 1.64 -2.91
C LYS A 46 -0.54 0.23 -2.33
N THR A 47 -1.17 -0.65 -3.11
CA THR A 47 -1.28 -2.08 -2.77
C THR A 47 0.06 -2.80 -2.91
N ARG A 48 0.16 -3.98 -2.29
CA ARG A 48 1.29 -4.90 -2.53
C ARG A 48 1.44 -5.22 -4.01
N ALA A 49 0.36 -5.47 -4.73
CA ALA A 49 0.39 -5.79 -6.16
C ALA A 49 1.00 -4.65 -7.01
N GLU A 50 0.65 -3.39 -6.71
CA GLU A 50 1.28 -2.23 -7.35
C GLU A 50 2.77 -2.17 -7.02
N LEU A 51 3.15 -2.38 -5.76
CA LEU A 51 4.53 -2.31 -5.31
C LEU A 51 5.40 -3.43 -5.88
N GLU A 52 4.91 -4.66 -5.96
CA GLU A 52 5.65 -5.77 -6.57
C GLU A 52 6.03 -5.46 -8.02
N ARG A 53 5.15 -4.79 -8.75
CA ARG A 53 5.46 -4.34 -10.11
C ARG A 53 6.49 -3.21 -10.16
N LEU A 54 6.37 -2.22 -9.27
CA LEU A 54 7.22 -1.03 -9.25
C LEU A 54 8.58 -1.29 -8.62
N LEU A 55 8.64 -2.00 -7.48
CA LEU A 55 9.86 -2.22 -6.72
C LEU A 55 10.86 -3.14 -7.42
N GLY A 56 10.40 -4.01 -8.31
CA GLY A 56 11.29 -4.81 -9.15
C GLY A 56 12.30 -3.97 -9.94
N GLN A 57 11.98 -2.70 -10.20
CA GLN A 57 12.85 -1.75 -10.90
C GLN A 57 13.68 -0.87 -9.96
N ILE A 58 13.28 -0.72 -8.70
CA ILE A 58 13.85 0.27 -7.76
C ILE A 58 14.72 -0.42 -6.71
N SER A 59 14.14 -1.34 -5.95
CA SER A 59 14.82 -2.00 -4.83
C SER A 59 14.13 -3.34 -4.51
N PRO A 60 14.33 -4.37 -5.33
CA PRO A 60 13.61 -5.64 -5.22
C PRO A 60 13.91 -6.40 -3.92
N ASP A 61 15.03 -6.10 -3.27
CA ASP A 61 15.54 -6.79 -2.10
C ASP A 61 15.23 -6.08 -0.77
N SER A 62 14.47 -4.99 -0.82
CA SER A 62 14.17 -4.19 0.38
C SER A 62 12.74 -4.45 0.88
N PRO A 63 12.52 -4.39 2.20
CA PRO A 63 11.18 -4.39 2.76
C PRO A 63 10.35 -3.20 2.25
N PHE A 64 9.05 -3.35 2.26
CA PHE A 64 8.13 -2.26 1.90
C PHE A 64 6.86 -2.28 2.75
N VAL A 65 6.24 -1.13 2.85
CA VAL A 65 5.01 -0.91 3.61
C VAL A 65 3.91 -0.49 2.65
N ALA A 66 2.84 -1.27 2.59
CA ALA A 66 1.72 -1.05 1.69
C ALA A 66 0.48 -0.55 2.45
N GLU A 67 -0.43 0.08 1.70
CA GLU A 67 -1.76 0.49 2.15
C GLU A 67 -1.72 1.30 3.45
N ASN A 68 -0.87 2.35 3.47
CA ASN A 68 -0.71 3.28 4.61
C ASN A 68 -0.32 2.59 5.93
N GLY A 69 0.44 1.51 5.88
CA GLY A 69 0.86 0.77 7.07
C GLY A 69 0.02 -0.47 7.36
N GLY A 70 -0.94 -0.82 6.51
CA GLY A 70 -1.77 -2.01 6.69
C GLY A 70 -0.98 -3.32 6.67
N GLY A 71 0.06 -3.38 5.82
CA GLY A 71 0.97 -4.52 5.74
C GLY A 71 2.43 -4.11 5.58
N VAL A 72 3.32 -4.84 6.25
CA VAL A 72 4.77 -4.74 6.08
C VAL A 72 5.25 -6.03 5.45
N PHE A 73 5.95 -5.93 4.32
CA PHE A 73 6.37 -7.06 3.51
C PHE A 73 7.89 -7.17 3.45
N PHE A 74 8.38 -8.40 3.54
CA PHE A 74 9.80 -8.71 3.56
C PHE A 74 10.11 -9.68 2.43
N PRO A 75 10.93 -9.29 1.45
CA PRO A 75 11.34 -10.14 0.35
C PRO A 75 12.32 -11.24 0.82
N PRO A 76 12.63 -12.24 -0.03
CA PRO A 76 13.55 -13.32 0.31
C PRO A 76 14.94 -12.87 0.75
N ALA A 77 15.42 -11.73 0.26
CA ALA A 77 16.68 -11.13 0.71
C ALA A 77 16.74 -10.80 2.21
N CYS A 78 15.57 -10.71 2.86
CA CYS A 78 15.45 -10.52 4.31
C CYS A 78 15.30 -11.84 5.08
N SER A 79 15.59 -12.99 4.48
CA SER A 79 15.40 -14.32 5.10
C SER A 79 16.06 -14.46 6.47
N ASP A 80 17.24 -13.87 6.64
CA ASP A 80 18.02 -13.92 7.87
C ASP A 80 17.50 -12.98 8.97
N TRP A 81 16.50 -12.15 8.67
CA TRP A 81 15.91 -11.28 9.65
C TRP A 81 14.93 -12.06 10.54
N ILE A 82 15.09 -11.90 11.85
CA ILE A 82 14.13 -12.44 12.83
C ILE A 82 12.97 -11.46 12.89
N ILE A 83 11.82 -11.87 12.35
CA ILE A 83 10.61 -11.04 12.28
C ILE A 83 9.51 -11.80 13.02
N PRO A 84 9.23 -11.41 14.29
CA PRO A 84 8.16 -12.01 15.05
C PRO A 84 6.80 -11.85 14.34
N ASP A 85 5.93 -12.86 14.47
CA ASP A 85 4.55 -12.86 13.97
C ASP A 85 4.39 -12.70 12.44
N ALA A 86 5.49 -12.76 11.68
CA ALA A 86 5.43 -12.72 10.23
C ALA A 86 4.83 -14.01 9.66
N ARG A 87 3.85 -13.85 8.76
CA ARG A 87 3.23 -14.95 8.02
C ARG A 87 3.88 -15.10 6.65
N SER A 88 3.95 -16.31 6.13
CA SER A 88 4.36 -16.56 4.75
C SER A 88 3.24 -16.18 3.78
N LEU A 89 3.59 -15.46 2.73
CA LEU A 89 2.69 -15.05 1.65
C LEU A 89 3.44 -15.20 0.31
N GLY A 90 3.29 -16.35 -0.34
CA GLY A 90 4.10 -16.69 -1.50
C GLY A 90 5.59 -16.74 -1.14
N ASN A 91 6.39 -15.93 -1.83
CA ASN A 91 7.83 -15.75 -1.56
C ASN A 91 8.13 -14.65 -0.54
N LEU A 92 7.11 -13.93 -0.06
CA LEU A 92 7.25 -12.87 0.93
C LEU A 92 6.94 -13.38 2.34
N ARG A 93 7.43 -12.66 3.34
CA ARG A 93 6.90 -12.69 4.70
C ARG A 93 6.16 -11.38 4.96
N CYS A 94 5.05 -11.44 5.71
CA CYS A 94 4.19 -10.30 5.95
C CYS A 94 3.83 -10.17 7.42
N ILE A 95 3.92 -8.94 7.95
CA ILE A 95 3.26 -8.54 9.20
C ILE A 95 2.01 -7.75 8.81
N SER A 96 0.84 -8.22 9.26
CA SER A 96 -0.43 -7.50 9.12
C SER A 96 -0.65 -6.60 10.32
N LEU A 97 -0.74 -5.29 10.10
CA LEU A 97 -1.02 -4.28 11.13
C LEU A 97 -2.42 -3.69 11.00
N GLY A 98 -3.00 -3.76 9.79
CA GLY A 98 -4.36 -3.32 9.51
C GLY A 98 -5.40 -4.41 9.76
N ALA A 99 -6.67 -4.03 9.70
CA ALA A 99 -7.78 -4.96 9.73
C ALA A 99 -7.75 -5.89 8.50
N PRO A 100 -8.18 -7.16 8.63
CA PRO A 100 -8.32 -8.04 7.48
C PRO A 100 -9.32 -7.46 6.46
N TYR A 101 -8.98 -7.51 5.18
CA TYR A 101 -9.81 -6.91 4.12
C TYR A 101 -11.25 -7.45 4.12
N ALA A 102 -11.46 -8.73 4.45
CA ALA A 102 -12.79 -9.30 4.59
C ALA A 102 -13.66 -8.59 5.66
N ALA A 103 -13.05 -8.17 6.78
CA ALA A 103 -13.76 -7.40 7.82
C ALA A 103 -14.14 -6.01 7.31
N ILE A 104 -13.23 -5.35 6.57
CA ILE A 104 -13.49 -4.06 5.94
C ILE A 104 -14.63 -4.18 4.93
N ARG A 105 -14.63 -5.22 4.09
CA ARG A 105 -15.71 -5.47 3.12
C ARG A 105 -17.04 -5.72 3.80
N SER A 106 -17.09 -6.55 4.85
CA SER A 106 -18.31 -6.77 5.62
C SER A 106 -18.85 -5.49 6.26
N PHE A 107 -17.95 -4.59 6.70
CA PHE A 107 -18.34 -3.27 7.18
C PHE A 107 -18.93 -2.43 6.04
N MET A 108 -18.27 -2.34 4.89
CA MET A 108 -18.73 -1.55 3.74
C MET A 108 -20.08 -2.04 3.20
N GLU A 109 -20.32 -3.35 3.12
CA GLU A 109 -21.61 -3.92 2.74
C GLU A 109 -22.73 -3.51 3.69
N ARG A 110 -22.45 -3.52 5.01
CA ARG A 110 -23.45 -3.14 6.03
C ARG A 110 -23.82 -1.66 6.02
N VAL A 111 -22.85 -0.77 5.75
CA VAL A 111 -23.04 0.68 5.87
C VAL A 111 -23.08 1.41 4.52
N GLY A 112 -22.65 0.76 3.44
CA GLY A 112 -22.49 1.40 2.13
C GLY A 112 -23.76 2.06 1.61
N GLU A 113 -24.86 1.33 1.57
CA GLU A 113 -26.17 1.87 1.12
C GLU A 113 -26.67 2.99 2.04
N ARG A 114 -26.51 2.83 3.36
CA ARG A 114 -27.00 3.80 4.36
C ARG A 114 -26.32 5.15 4.20
N PHE A 115 -25.01 5.17 3.93
CA PHE A 115 -24.22 6.39 3.83
C PHE A 115 -23.92 6.81 2.39
N GLY A 116 -24.28 6.00 1.41
CA GLY A 116 -23.93 6.24 -0.01
C GLY A 116 -22.44 6.06 -0.29
N ALA A 117 -21.78 5.17 0.46
CA ALA A 117 -20.38 4.85 0.27
C ALA A 117 -20.22 3.68 -0.71
N ARG A 118 -19.32 3.83 -1.70
CA ARG A 118 -18.96 2.77 -2.66
C ARG A 118 -17.46 2.61 -2.68
N GLY A 119 -16.98 1.43 -2.30
CA GLY A 119 -15.57 1.07 -2.29
C GLY A 119 -15.06 0.61 -3.65
N PHE A 120 -13.74 0.48 -3.78
CA PHE A 120 -13.11 -0.04 -5.01
C PHE A 120 -13.60 -1.43 -5.40
N ALA A 121 -13.95 -2.27 -4.43
CA ALA A 121 -14.52 -3.59 -4.73
C ALA A 121 -15.90 -3.52 -5.39
N ASP A 122 -16.64 -2.42 -5.21
CA ASP A 122 -17.97 -2.18 -5.77
C ASP A 122 -17.90 -1.50 -7.17
N MET A 123 -16.70 -1.27 -7.69
CA MET A 123 -16.42 -0.56 -8.94
C MET A 123 -15.74 -1.48 -9.94
N ASP A 124 -15.96 -1.23 -11.23
CA ASP A 124 -15.11 -1.82 -12.26
C ASP A 124 -13.78 -1.06 -12.41
N VAL A 125 -12.86 -1.63 -13.17
CA VAL A 125 -11.51 -1.07 -13.36
C VAL A 125 -11.58 0.27 -14.10
N GLU A 126 -12.50 0.42 -15.04
CA GLU A 126 -12.73 1.62 -15.81
C GLU A 126 -13.21 2.78 -14.92
N GLU A 127 -14.08 2.50 -13.96
CA GLU A 127 -14.55 3.48 -12.99
C GLU A 127 -13.40 3.93 -12.08
N ILE A 128 -12.61 2.99 -11.56
CA ILE A 128 -11.42 3.30 -10.75
C ILE A 128 -10.43 4.14 -11.55
N SER A 129 -10.16 3.78 -12.80
CA SER A 129 -9.29 4.53 -13.70
C SER A 129 -9.75 5.99 -13.87
N ARG A 130 -11.05 6.22 -14.08
CA ARG A 130 -11.61 7.58 -14.20
C ARG A 130 -11.49 8.39 -12.92
N LEU A 131 -11.73 7.75 -11.77
CA LEU A 131 -11.70 8.43 -10.47
C LEU A 131 -10.28 8.79 -10.02
N THR A 132 -9.31 7.94 -10.33
CA THR A 132 -7.94 8.06 -9.85
C THR A 132 -6.97 8.67 -10.87
N GLY A 133 -7.32 8.65 -12.16
CA GLY A 133 -6.42 9.00 -13.25
C GLY A 133 -5.39 7.92 -13.58
N LEU A 134 -5.46 6.74 -12.96
CA LEU A 134 -4.59 5.61 -13.27
C LEU A 134 -4.93 4.99 -14.62
N GLY A 135 -3.94 4.43 -15.31
CA GLY A 135 -4.18 3.54 -16.45
C GLY A 135 -4.94 2.28 -16.01
N LEU A 136 -5.59 1.58 -16.94
CA LEU A 136 -6.42 0.41 -16.62
C LEU A 136 -5.64 -0.69 -15.88
N ASP A 137 -4.41 -0.97 -16.30
CA ASP A 137 -3.57 -1.99 -15.65
C ASP A 137 -3.23 -1.58 -14.20
N ASP A 138 -2.92 -0.30 -13.96
CA ASP A 138 -2.63 0.23 -12.63
C ASP A 138 -3.89 0.27 -11.76
N ALA A 139 -5.04 0.62 -12.32
CA ALA A 139 -6.32 0.60 -11.63
C ALA A 139 -6.70 -0.82 -11.19
N ALA A 140 -6.43 -1.82 -12.03
CA ALA A 140 -6.63 -3.21 -11.68
C ALA A 140 -5.76 -3.65 -10.48
N LEU A 141 -4.49 -3.23 -10.45
CA LEU A 141 -3.60 -3.50 -9.31
C LEU A 141 -4.00 -2.72 -8.05
N ALA A 142 -4.43 -1.46 -8.20
CA ALA A 142 -4.90 -0.62 -7.10
C ALA A 142 -6.18 -1.18 -6.44
N ARG A 143 -6.99 -1.93 -7.18
CA ARG A 143 -8.18 -2.64 -6.68
C ARG A 143 -7.83 -3.86 -5.82
N MET A 144 -6.64 -4.41 -5.92
CA MET A 144 -6.20 -5.61 -5.18
C MET A 144 -5.84 -5.28 -3.73
N ARG A 145 -6.80 -4.73 -2.98
CA ARG A 145 -6.63 -4.32 -1.58
C ARG A 145 -6.55 -5.52 -0.65
N GLU A 146 -5.76 -5.38 0.41
CA GLU A 146 -5.57 -6.40 1.46
C GLU A 146 -5.84 -5.84 2.87
N PHE A 147 -5.75 -4.51 3.09
CA PHE A 147 -5.84 -3.88 4.41
C PHE A 147 -6.63 -2.58 4.43
N SER A 148 -7.13 -2.13 3.31
CA SER A 148 -7.86 -0.87 3.21
C SER A 148 -8.84 -0.89 2.05
N GLU A 149 -9.85 -0.04 2.08
CA GLU A 149 -10.84 0.13 1.02
C GLU A 149 -10.97 1.62 0.70
N PRO A 150 -10.35 2.11 -0.38
CA PRO A 150 -10.66 3.43 -0.89
C PRO A 150 -12.11 3.47 -1.34
N PHE A 151 -12.81 4.56 -1.03
CA PHE A 151 -14.23 4.69 -1.36
C PHE A 151 -14.56 6.11 -1.78
N VAL A 152 -15.66 6.25 -2.51
CA VAL A 152 -16.33 7.52 -2.75
C VAL A 152 -17.57 7.63 -1.88
N LEU A 153 -17.86 8.83 -1.43
CA LEU A 153 -19.02 9.12 -0.61
C LEU A 153 -19.94 10.09 -1.35
N GLN A 154 -21.15 9.65 -1.67
CA GLN A 154 -22.13 10.49 -2.40
C GLN A 154 -22.63 11.67 -1.55
N ARG A 155 -22.67 11.48 -0.25
CA ARG A 155 -23.14 12.48 0.73
C ARG A 155 -22.02 12.76 1.72
N GLU A 156 -21.21 13.76 1.43
CA GLU A 156 -20.03 14.13 2.26
C GLU A 156 -20.41 14.44 3.70
N GLU A 157 -21.62 14.95 3.95
CA GLU A 157 -22.15 15.21 5.29
C GLU A 157 -22.29 13.94 6.16
N CYS A 158 -22.31 12.76 5.53
CA CYS A 158 -22.36 11.48 6.24
C CYS A 158 -20.99 11.01 6.75
N LEU A 159 -19.88 11.62 6.35
CA LEU A 159 -18.54 11.17 6.73
C LEU A 159 -18.36 11.04 8.26
N PRO A 160 -18.75 12.02 9.10
CA PRO A 160 -18.60 11.89 10.55
C PRO A 160 -19.43 10.74 11.17
N LEU A 161 -20.53 10.36 10.53
CA LEU A 161 -21.34 9.21 10.98
C LEU A 161 -20.67 7.90 10.59
N LEU A 162 -20.15 7.83 9.37
CA LEU A 162 -19.41 6.67 8.87
C LEU A 162 -18.15 6.41 9.73
N GLU A 163 -17.42 7.46 10.09
CA GLU A 163 -16.25 7.37 10.97
C GLU A 163 -16.61 6.82 12.36
N ARG A 164 -17.72 7.24 12.94
CA ARG A 164 -18.19 6.72 14.24
C ARG A 164 -18.58 5.24 14.14
N GLU A 165 -19.27 4.85 13.08
CA GLU A 165 -19.64 3.44 12.85
C GLU A 165 -18.40 2.57 12.65
N ALA A 166 -17.38 3.07 11.92
CA ALA A 166 -16.12 2.38 11.73
C ALA A 166 -15.38 2.20 13.06
N ALA A 167 -15.25 3.27 13.85
CA ALA A 167 -14.60 3.22 15.16
C ALA A 167 -15.32 2.27 16.14
N ALA A 168 -16.65 2.17 16.06
CA ALA A 168 -17.44 1.26 16.89
C ALA A 168 -17.33 -0.22 16.45
N SER A 169 -16.83 -0.47 15.24
CA SER A 169 -16.71 -1.82 14.67
C SER A 169 -15.32 -2.46 14.93
N GLY A 170 -14.37 -1.71 15.45
CA GLY A 170 -13.00 -2.16 15.81
C GLY A 170 -11.99 -1.81 14.75
#